data_b701cec15e08e4c9e9b3874cb5e19259
#
_entry.id   b701cec15e08e4c9e9b3874cb5e19259
#
_cell.length_a   1.000
_cell.length_b   1.000
_cell.length_c   1.000
_cell.angle_alpha   90.00
_cell.angle_beta   90.00
_cell.angle_gamma   90.00
#
_symmetry.space_group_name_H-M   'P 1'
#
loop_
_entity.id
_entity.type
_entity.pdbx_description
1 polymer ?
#
loop_
_entity_poly.entity_id
_entity_poly.type
_entity_poly.pdbx_seq_one_letter_code
_entity_poly.pdbx_strand_id
1 'polypeptide(L)'
;MQVLYEDNHLIIVYKEAGEIVQADKSGDIPLSEIVKQWLKAKYKRPGSVFLGVVHRLDRPVSGLVIFAKTSKALTRLNNMFRNGEIHKTYWAIVTRPPFEPEATLTDWLVRNERQNKSYAYNHQVPTSKKSILHYKVINQTDHYTLLEVNLMTGRHHQIRCQLSNTDCPIKGDLKYGAPRSNPDGGISLLSHRVEFVHPVSKETIRVESPLPKDNLWQAIGNI
;
A
#
# COMPACT_ATOMS: atom_id res chain seq x y z
N MET A 1 -5.52 16.27 -2.87
CA MET A 1 -5.41 15.01 -3.64
C MET A 1 -4.50 15.25 -4.84
N GLN A 2 -3.52 14.40 -5.07
CA GLN A 2 -2.61 14.44 -6.22
C GLN A 2 -2.92 13.28 -7.17
N VAL A 3 -3.18 13.59 -8.45
CA VAL A 3 -3.36 12.60 -9.52
C VAL A 3 -2.01 12.35 -10.17
N LEU A 4 -1.60 11.08 -10.27
CA LEU A 4 -0.31 10.68 -10.81
C LEU A 4 -0.43 10.02 -12.19
N TYR A 5 -1.58 9.42 -12.47
CA TYR A 5 -1.94 8.89 -13.79
C TYR A 5 -3.44 8.94 -13.97
N GLU A 6 -3.90 9.23 -15.17
CA GLU A 6 -5.32 9.15 -15.52
C GLU A 6 -5.51 8.95 -17.02
N ASP A 7 -6.42 8.04 -17.35
CA ASP A 7 -6.94 7.85 -18.71
C ASP A 7 -8.47 7.64 -18.69
N ASN A 8 -9.04 7.08 -19.76
CA ASN A 8 -10.47 6.80 -19.84
C ASN A 8 -10.92 5.63 -18.96
N HIS A 9 -10.02 4.78 -18.49
CA HIS A 9 -10.32 3.50 -17.85
C HIS A 9 -9.93 3.42 -16.38
N LEU A 10 -8.86 4.10 -15.99
CA LEU A 10 -8.34 4.08 -14.63
C LEU A 10 -7.76 5.43 -14.21
N ILE A 11 -7.61 5.61 -12.91
CA ILE A 11 -6.92 6.74 -12.30
C ILE A 11 -6.07 6.25 -11.13
N ILE A 12 -4.84 6.76 -11.02
CA ILE A 12 -3.91 6.48 -9.93
C ILE A 12 -3.67 7.78 -9.18
N VAL A 13 -3.92 7.75 -7.88
CA VAL A 13 -3.78 8.92 -7.02
C VAL A 13 -2.84 8.62 -5.86
N TYR A 14 -2.24 9.66 -5.31
CA TYR A 14 -1.51 9.60 -4.05
C TYR A 14 -2.49 9.72 -2.88
N LYS A 15 -2.39 8.79 -1.95
CA LYS A 15 -3.09 8.77 -0.67
C LYS A 15 -2.14 9.22 0.43
N GLU A 16 -2.55 10.19 1.23
CA GLU A 16 -1.82 10.60 2.43
C GLU A 16 -2.06 9.61 3.60
N ALA A 17 -1.13 9.58 4.57
CA ALA A 17 -1.38 8.89 5.82
C ALA A 17 -2.61 9.49 6.52
N GLY A 18 -3.42 8.65 7.19
CA GLY A 18 -4.66 9.06 7.84
C GLY A 18 -5.91 8.98 6.97
N GLU A 19 -5.80 9.11 5.64
CA GLU A 19 -6.94 8.95 4.73
C GLU A 19 -7.39 7.48 4.65
N ILE A 20 -8.69 7.26 4.38
CA ILE A 20 -9.27 5.94 4.09
C ILE A 20 -9.58 5.83 2.60
N VAL A 21 -9.35 4.68 2.00
CA VAL A 21 -9.62 4.46 0.56
C VAL A 21 -11.10 4.29 0.29
N GLN A 22 -11.81 3.59 1.16
CA GLN A 22 -13.22 3.24 1.07
C GLN A 22 -13.89 3.52 2.43
N ALA A 23 -15.18 3.86 2.42
CA ALA A 23 -15.96 4.10 3.63
C ALA A 23 -15.82 2.95 4.64
N ASP A 24 -15.63 3.32 5.90
CA ASP A 24 -15.56 2.43 7.04
C ASP A 24 -16.42 2.99 8.20
N LYS A 25 -16.25 2.44 9.41
CA LYS A 25 -17.02 2.84 10.61
C LYS A 25 -16.61 4.20 11.19
N SER A 26 -15.54 4.84 10.68
CA SER A 26 -15.06 6.12 11.21
C SER A 26 -15.96 7.30 10.84
N GLY A 27 -16.69 7.19 9.71
CA GLY A 27 -17.47 8.29 9.16
C GLY A 27 -16.65 9.31 8.37
N ASP A 28 -15.35 9.11 8.20
CA ASP A 28 -14.52 10.00 7.39
C ASP A 28 -14.86 9.88 5.90
N ILE A 29 -14.66 10.96 5.17
CA ILE A 29 -14.86 10.98 3.72
C ILE A 29 -13.77 10.15 3.06
N PRO A 30 -14.11 9.05 2.37
CA PRO A 30 -13.11 8.20 1.75
C PRO A 30 -12.51 8.83 0.50
N LEU A 31 -11.26 8.48 0.20
CA LEU A 31 -10.54 8.93 -1.00
C LEU A 31 -11.34 8.62 -2.29
N SER A 32 -12.07 7.51 -2.33
CA SER A 32 -12.96 7.18 -3.45
C SER A 32 -14.02 8.25 -3.72
N GLU A 33 -14.60 8.86 -2.69
CA GLU A 33 -15.57 9.96 -2.87
C GLU A 33 -14.89 11.27 -3.28
N ILE A 34 -13.71 11.56 -2.75
CA ILE A 34 -12.91 12.72 -3.15
C ILE A 34 -12.54 12.63 -4.64
N VAL A 35 -12.12 11.44 -5.11
CA VAL A 35 -11.80 11.19 -6.52
C VAL A 35 -13.04 11.31 -7.40
N LYS A 36 -14.20 10.80 -6.98
CA LYS A 36 -15.47 10.98 -7.73
C LYS A 36 -15.85 12.44 -7.89
N GLN A 37 -15.77 13.22 -6.80
CA GLN A 37 -16.05 14.67 -6.84
C GLN A 37 -15.08 15.39 -7.79
N TRP A 38 -13.79 15.08 -7.72
CA TRP A 38 -12.79 15.63 -8.62
C TRP A 38 -13.07 15.31 -10.09
N LEU A 39 -13.38 14.04 -10.42
CA LEU A 39 -13.74 13.62 -11.78
C LEU A 39 -15.02 14.31 -12.26
N LYS A 40 -16.03 14.45 -11.38
CA LYS A 40 -17.27 15.15 -11.69
C LYS A 40 -17.02 16.61 -12.07
N ALA A 41 -16.20 17.30 -11.29
CA ALA A 41 -15.84 18.71 -11.53
C ALA A 41 -15.00 18.84 -12.82
N LYS A 42 -13.95 18.02 -12.98
CA LYS A 42 -13.06 18.05 -14.14
C LYS A 42 -13.80 17.87 -15.47
N TYR A 43 -14.73 16.92 -15.52
CA TYR A 43 -15.46 16.58 -16.74
C TYR A 43 -16.86 17.21 -16.83
N LYS A 44 -17.22 18.10 -15.90
CA LYS A 44 -18.53 18.78 -15.84
C LYS A 44 -19.71 17.81 -15.98
N ARG A 45 -19.61 16.63 -15.38
CA ARG A 45 -20.65 15.58 -15.50
C ARG A 45 -21.90 15.93 -14.68
N PRO A 46 -23.11 15.90 -15.27
CA PRO A 46 -24.34 16.29 -14.56
C PRO A 46 -24.81 15.25 -13.53
N GLY A 47 -24.45 13.97 -13.67
CA GLY A 47 -24.91 12.88 -12.82
C GLY A 47 -23.87 12.34 -11.84
N SER A 48 -24.09 11.13 -11.34
CA SER A 48 -23.13 10.39 -10.54
C SER A 48 -21.98 9.88 -11.41
N VAL A 49 -20.78 9.86 -10.83
CA VAL A 49 -19.58 9.32 -11.48
C VAL A 49 -19.30 7.93 -10.92
N PHE A 50 -19.17 6.96 -11.80
CA PHE A 50 -18.72 5.62 -11.42
C PHE A 50 -17.23 5.65 -11.05
N LEU A 51 -16.87 5.03 -9.92
CA LEU A 51 -15.49 4.76 -9.54
C LEU A 51 -15.44 3.42 -8.78
N GLY A 52 -14.67 2.47 -9.31
CA GLY A 52 -14.48 1.15 -8.72
C GLY A 52 -13.19 1.08 -7.87
N VAL A 53 -13.31 0.61 -6.64
CA VAL A 53 -12.18 0.34 -5.74
C VAL A 53 -11.63 -1.05 -6.05
N VAL A 54 -10.38 -1.15 -6.51
CA VAL A 54 -9.74 -2.44 -6.88
C VAL A 54 -8.82 -2.96 -5.79
N HIS A 55 -8.22 -2.09 -5.00
CA HIS A 55 -7.42 -2.43 -3.82
C HIS A 55 -7.45 -1.30 -2.79
N ARG A 56 -6.88 -1.54 -1.63
CA ARG A 56 -6.84 -0.56 -0.54
C ARG A 56 -5.45 -0.52 0.09
N LEU A 57 -5.11 0.63 0.63
CA LEU A 57 -4.04 0.80 1.61
C LEU A 57 -4.65 0.95 3.00
N ASP A 58 -3.92 0.51 4.02
CA ASP A 58 -4.30 0.76 5.41
C ASP A 58 -4.33 2.27 5.69
N ARG A 59 -5.15 2.72 6.63
CA ARG A 59 -5.28 4.14 7.00
C ARG A 59 -3.91 4.83 7.26
N PRO A 60 -2.98 4.24 8.05
CA PRO A 60 -1.70 4.91 8.35
C PRO A 60 -0.65 4.81 7.22
N VAL A 61 -0.95 4.12 6.11
CA VAL A 61 -0.05 3.92 4.97
C VAL A 61 -0.29 4.98 3.91
N SER A 62 0.77 5.54 3.34
CA SER A 62 0.71 6.49 2.21
C SER A 62 1.07 5.84 0.88
N GLY A 63 0.84 6.56 -0.23
CA GLY A 63 1.28 6.18 -1.57
C GLY A 63 0.16 5.86 -2.56
N LEU A 64 0.48 5.04 -3.55
CA LEU A 64 -0.32 4.82 -4.75
C LEU A 64 -1.61 4.02 -4.50
N VAL A 65 -2.73 4.55 -4.97
CA VAL A 65 -4.02 3.85 -5.02
C VAL A 65 -4.59 3.92 -6.44
N ILE A 66 -4.94 2.76 -6.99
CA ILE A 66 -5.54 2.59 -8.32
C ILE A 66 -7.05 2.50 -8.17
N PHE A 67 -7.79 3.25 -8.99
CA PHE A 67 -9.25 3.14 -9.13
C PHE A 67 -9.62 2.86 -10.58
N ALA A 68 -10.70 2.14 -10.78
CA ALA A 68 -11.30 1.90 -12.09
C ALA A 68 -12.36 2.97 -12.40
N LYS A 69 -12.29 3.62 -13.57
CA LYS A 69 -13.26 4.61 -14.03
C LYS A 69 -14.44 4.00 -14.77
N THR A 70 -14.40 2.70 -15.08
CA THR A 70 -15.47 1.94 -15.74
C THR A 70 -15.65 0.56 -15.12
N SER A 71 -16.85 -0.02 -15.23
CA SER A 71 -17.15 -1.38 -14.72
C SER A 71 -16.30 -2.46 -15.43
N LYS A 72 -16.07 -2.31 -16.73
CA LYS A 72 -15.19 -3.22 -17.48
C LYS A 72 -13.74 -3.16 -16.98
N ALA A 73 -13.22 -1.96 -16.72
CA ALA A 73 -11.89 -1.81 -16.13
C ALA A 73 -11.82 -2.38 -14.72
N LEU A 74 -12.85 -2.19 -13.90
CA LEU A 74 -12.95 -2.76 -12.55
C LEU A 74 -12.81 -4.29 -12.58
N THR A 75 -13.59 -4.96 -13.44
CA THR A 75 -13.52 -6.43 -13.59
C THR A 75 -12.14 -6.90 -14.01
N ARG A 76 -11.54 -6.24 -15.00
CA ARG A 76 -10.21 -6.60 -15.51
C ARG A 76 -9.11 -6.37 -14.46
N LEU A 77 -9.10 -5.21 -13.81
CA LEU A 77 -8.13 -4.90 -12.74
C LEU A 77 -8.26 -5.85 -11.55
N ASN A 78 -9.49 -6.22 -11.14
CA ASN A 78 -9.71 -7.21 -10.08
C ASN A 78 -9.11 -8.59 -10.45
N ASN A 79 -9.23 -9.01 -11.70
CA ASN A 79 -8.62 -10.25 -12.18
C ASN A 79 -7.08 -10.14 -12.18
N MET A 80 -6.53 -9.02 -12.63
CA MET A 80 -5.08 -8.78 -12.62
C MET A 80 -4.52 -8.77 -11.20
N PHE A 81 -5.21 -8.16 -10.23
CA PHE A 81 -4.82 -8.23 -8.81
C PHE A 81 -4.85 -9.66 -8.26
N ARG A 82 -5.88 -10.45 -8.64
CA ARG A 82 -6.01 -11.85 -8.23
C ARG A 82 -4.92 -12.72 -8.80
N ASN A 83 -4.53 -12.49 -10.05
CA ASN A 83 -3.52 -13.25 -10.77
C ASN A 83 -2.08 -12.79 -10.47
N GLY A 84 -1.88 -11.72 -9.69
CA GLY A 84 -0.55 -11.18 -9.41
C GLY A 84 0.09 -10.42 -10.58
N GLU A 85 -0.70 -9.99 -11.56
CA GLU A 85 -0.24 -9.26 -12.75
C GLU A 85 0.04 -7.77 -12.48
N ILE A 86 -0.28 -7.27 -11.28
CA ILE A 86 0.03 -5.92 -10.83
C ILE A 86 1.16 -6.00 -9.82
N HIS A 87 2.36 -5.61 -10.26
CA HIS A 87 3.55 -5.56 -9.42
C HIS A 87 3.51 -4.31 -8.54
N LYS A 88 3.65 -4.52 -7.24
CA LYS A 88 3.62 -3.45 -6.23
C LYS A 88 4.92 -3.46 -5.46
N THR A 89 5.61 -2.36 -5.51
CA THR A 89 6.81 -2.12 -4.72
C THR A 89 6.49 -1.13 -3.62
N TYR A 90 6.80 -1.50 -2.39
CA TYR A 90 6.67 -0.63 -1.22
C TYR A 90 8.05 -0.24 -0.72
N TRP A 91 8.14 0.93 -0.13
CA TRP A 91 9.27 1.32 0.68
C TRP A 91 8.86 1.33 2.14
N ALA A 92 9.70 0.75 3.01
CA ALA A 92 9.46 0.67 4.44
C ALA A 92 10.69 1.13 5.20
N ILE A 93 10.53 2.13 6.09
CA ILE A 93 11.59 2.50 7.00
C ILE A 93 11.39 1.72 8.30
N VAL A 94 12.36 0.90 8.67
CA VAL A 94 12.35 0.08 9.87
C VAL A 94 13.29 0.63 10.93
N THR A 95 12.96 0.36 12.21
CA THR A 95 13.70 0.86 13.39
C THR A 95 14.89 -0.02 13.77
N ARG A 96 14.96 -1.22 13.20
CA ARG A 96 16.06 -2.16 13.36
C ARG A 96 16.40 -2.74 12.00
N PRO A 97 17.68 -2.86 11.65
CA PRO A 97 18.08 -3.51 10.41
C PRO A 97 17.69 -4.99 10.45
N PRO A 98 17.26 -5.57 9.33
CA PRO A 98 17.04 -7.01 9.24
C PRO A 98 18.39 -7.75 9.34
N PHE A 99 18.34 -9.01 9.76
CA PHE A 99 19.54 -9.85 9.86
C PHE A 99 20.20 -10.06 8.49
N GLU A 100 19.39 -10.36 7.48
CA GLU A 100 19.85 -10.47 6.10
C GLU A 100 19.55 -9.19 5.34
N PRO A 101 20.47 -8.68 4.48
CA PRO A 101 20.21 -7.48 3.68
C PRO A 101 19.15 -7.67 2.60
N GLU A 102 18.87 -8.92 2.23
CA GLU A 102 17.87 -9.30 1.23
C GLU A 102 17.31 -10.68 1.58
N ALA A 103 15.97 -10.82 1.63
CA ALA A 103 15.35 -12.11 1.90
C ALA A 103 13.91 -12.18 1.36
N THR A 104 13.43 -13.42 1.20
CA THR A 104 12.02 -13.74 0.95
C THR A 104 11.39 -14.27 2.23
N LEU A 105 10.39 -13.55 2.76
CA LEU A 105 9.62 -13.99 3.91
C LEU A 105 8.40 -14.76 3.44
N THR A 106 8.24 -15.97 4.00
CA THR A 106 7.06 -16.82 3.78
C THR A 106 6.45 -17.20 5.12
N ASP A 107 5.26 -16.69 5.37
CA ASP A 107 4.51 -16.94 6.58
C ASP A 107 3.06 -17.31 6.27
N TRP A 108 2.37 -17.82 7.28
CA TRP A 108 0.93 -18.06 7.26
C TRP A 108 0.23 -17.05 8.16
N LEU A 109 -0.53 -16.12 7.56
CA LEU A 109 -1.16 -15.02 8.29
C LEU A 109 -2.60 -15.36 8.69
N VAL A 110 -2.93 -15.12 9.96
CA VAL A 110 -4.29 -15.15 10.50
C VAL A 110 -4.72 -13.74 10.87
N ARG A 111 -5.88 -13.31 10.39
CA ARG A 111 -6.47 -12.02 10.77
C ARG A 111 -7.33 -12.17 12.02
N ASN A 112 -7.04 -11.38 13.04
CA ASN A 112 -7.92 -11.16 14.19
C ASN A 112 -8.76 -9.90 13.92
N GLU A 113 -10.04 -10.09 13.61
CA GLU A 113 -10.96 -8.99 13.25
C GLU A 113 -11.26 -8.06 14.45
N ARG A 114 -11.36 -8.63 15.68
CA ARG A 114 -11.64 -7.85 16.89
C ARG A 114 -10.52 -6.85 17.19
N GLN A 115 -9.28 -7.25 17.00
CA GLN A 115 -8.10 -6.42 17.22
C GLN A 115 -7.70 -5.62 15.95
N ASN A 116 -8.33 -5.91 14.82
CA ASN A 116 -7.91 -5.41 13.51
C ASN A 116 -6.39 -5.57 13.29
N LYS A 117 -5.87 -6.79 13.56
CA LYS A 117 -4.44 -7.14 13.53
C LYS A 117 -4.26 -8.51 12.88
N SER A 118 -3.14 -8.71 12.17
CA SER A 118 -2.74 -10.01 11.64
C SER A 118 -1.59 -10.58 12.48
N TYR A 119 -1.52 -11.91 12.56
CA TYR A 119 -0.48 -12.66 13.24
C TYR A 119 0.18 -13.62 12.26
N ALA A 120 1.49 -13.74 12.30
CA ALA A 120 2.28 -14.61 11.43
C ALA A 120 2.64 -15.91 12.14
N TYR A 121 2.56 -17.01 11.39
CA TYR A 121 2.96 -18.36 11.79
C TYR A 121 3.90 -18.93 10.75
N ASN A 122 4.91 -19.70 11.16
CA ASN A 122 5.87 -20.34 10.27
C ASN A 122 5.32 -21.59 9.57
N HIS A 123 4.13 -22.05 9.94
CA HIS A 123 3.42 -23.19 9.33
C HIS A 123 1.94 -22.87 9.16
N GLN A 124 1.25 -23.67 8.35
CA GLN A 124 -0.19 -23.53 8.14
C GLN A 124 -0.97 -23.85 9.41
N VAL A 125 -1.83 -22.92 9.83
CA VAL A 125 -2.79 -23.11 10.93
C VAL A 125 -4.23 -22.85 10.40
N PRO A 126 -5.29 -23.26 11.11
CA PRO A 126 -6.66 -23.02 10.68
C PRO A 126 -6.91 -21.55 10.35
N THR A 127 -7.63 -21.28 9.25
CA THR A 127 -7.94 -19.94 8.72
C THR A 127 -6.77 -19.11 8.20
N SER A 128 -5.53 -19.60 8.34
CA SER A 128 -4.35 -18.88 7.86
C SER A 128 -4.27 -18.84 6.33
N LYS A 129 -3.60 -17.80 5.82
CA LYS A 129 -3.35 -17.62 4.38
C LYS A 129 -1.87 -17.45 4.14
N LYS A 130 -1.32 -18.25 3.23
CA LYS A 130 0.08 -18.13 2.80
C LYS A 130 0.35 -16.71 2.31
N SER A 131 1.43 -16.12 2.78
CA SER A 131 1.82 -14.74 2.56
C SER A 131 3.30 -14.67 2.23
N ILE A 132 3.62 -14.12 1.06
CA ILE A 132 4.99 -14.08 0.55
C ILE A 132 5.31 -12.64 0.18
N LEU A 133 6.43 -12.13 0.68
CA LEU A 133 7.05 -10.90 0.24
C LEU A 133 8.57 -11.10 0.08
N HIS A 134 9.16 -10.32 -0.77
CA HIS A 134 10.61 -10.20 -0.89
C HIS A 134 11.00 -8.78 -0.44
N TYR A 135 12.07 -8.65 0.34
CA TYR A 135 12.63 -7.34 0.67
C TYR A 135 14.12 -7.27 0.37
N LYS A 136 14.60 -6.06 0.15
CA LYS A 136 16.00 -5.72 0.01
C LYS A 136 16.28 -4.41 0.74
N VAL A 137 17.39 -4.36 1.49
CA VAL A 137 17.92 -3.11 2.05
C VAL A 137 18.44 -2.25 0.90
N ILE A 138 17.92 -1.03 0.75
CA ILE A 138 18.32 -0.10 -0.31
C ILE A 138 19.05 1.14 0.20
N ASN A 139 18.86 1.48 1.50
CA ASN A 139 19.60 2.53 2.17
C ASN A 139 19.59 2.31 3.69
N GLN A 140 20.58 2.88 4.39
CA GLN A 140 20.70 2.77 5.83
C GLN A 140 21.33 4.04 6.41
N THR A 141 20.85 4.43 7.59
CA THR A 141 21.42 5.47 8.46
C THR A 141 21.80 4.84 9.81
N ASP A 142 22.39 5.62 10.73
CA ASP A 142 22.74 5.13 12.07
C ASP A 142 21.53 4.59 12.86
N HIS A 143 20.33 5.05 12.55
CA HIS A 143 19.14 4.74 13.33
C HIS A 143 18.02 4.04 12.56
N TYR A 144 18.06 4.08 11.23
CA TYR A 144 16.96 3.58 10.39
C TYR A 144 17.48 2.87 9.15
N THR A 145 16.73 1.89 8.71
CA THR A 145 17.01 1.15 7.46
C THR A 145 15.82 1.28 6.52
N LEU A 146 16.10 1.62 5.26
CA LEU A 146 15.11 1.66 4.19
C LEU A 146 15.11 0.34 3.44
N LEU A 147 13.94 -0.29 3.39
CA LEU A 147 13.70 -1.52 2.66
C LEU A 147 12.85 -1.24 1.42
N GLU A 148 13.26 -1.77 0.28
CA GLU A 148 12.35 -2.03 -0.84
C GLU A 148 11.65 -3.36 -0.61
N VAL A 149 10.32 -3.40 -0.69
CA VAL A 149 9.49 -4.58 -0.42
C VAL A 149 8.61 -4.87 -1.63
N ASN A 150 8.77 -6.05 -2.21
CA ASN A 150 7.98 -6.55 -3.33
C ASN A 150 6.96 -7.59 -2.83
N LEU A 151 5.67 -7.30 -3.02
CA LEU A 151 4.59 -8.19 -2.58
C LEU A 151 4.25 -9.23 -3.65
N MET A 152 4.41 -10.51 -3.34
CA MET A 152 3.90 -11.63 -4.16
C MET A 152 2.46 -11.99 -3.77
N THR A 153 2.03 -11.63 -2.56
CA THR A 153 0.65 -11.77 -2.08
C THR A 153 0.19 -10.46 -1.44
N GLY A 154 -1.12 -10.24 -1.30
CA GLY A 154 -1.69 -9.03 -0.71
C GLY A 154 -2.65 -9.35 0.44
N ARG A 155 -2.14 -9.74 1.63
CA ARG A 155 -2.96 -10.04 2.81
C ARG A 155 -3.10 -8.82 3.70
N HIS A 156 -4.11 -8.83 4.56
CA HIS A 156 -4.35 -7.78 5.53
C HIS A 156 -3.11 -7.54 6.40
N HIS A 157 -2.61 -6.30 6.46
CA HIS A 157 -1.43 -5.87 7.19
C HIS A 157 -0.15 -6.68 6.88
N GLN A 158 -0.02 -7.27 5.68
CA GLN A 158 1.01 -8.27 5.39
C GLN A 158 2.42 -7.77 5.70
N ILE A 159 2.86 -6.65 5.09
CA ILE A 159 4.21 -6.11 5.28
C ILE A 159 4.47 -5.80 6.75
N ARG A 160 3.51 -5.13 7.40
CA ARG A 160 3.57 -4.75 8.82
C ARG A 160 3.77 -5.96 9.72
N CYS A 161 2.98 -7.01 9.49
CA CYS A 161 3.01 -8.24 10.27
C CYS A 161 4.30 -9.03 10.05
N GLN A 162 4.71 -9.25 8.79
CA GLN A 162 5.88 -10.05 8.47
C GLN A 162 7.19 -9.37 8.90
N LEU A 163 7.35 -8.06 8.67
CA LEU A 163 8.54 -7.33 9.14
C LEU A 163 8.61 -7.29 10.68
N SER A 164 7.48 -7.09 11.36
CA SER A 164 7.45 -7.16 12.83
C SER A 164 7.82 -8.56 13.34
N ASN A 165 7.42 -9.62 12.65
CA ASN A 165 7.74 -11.01 13.01
C ASN A 165 9.23 -11.35 12.88
N THR A 166 9.99 -10.54 12.14
CA THR A 166 11.47 -10.63 12.03
C THR A 166 12.20 -9.58 12.86
N ASP A 167 11.56 -9.06 13.92
CA ASP A 167 12.09 -8.01 14.79
C ASP A 167 12.46 -6.69 14.10
N CYS A 168 11.91 -6.45 12.92
CA CYS A 168 12.10 -5.24 12.11
C CYS A 168 10.81 -4.39 12.00
N PRO A 169 10.24 -3.88 13.13
CA PRO A 169 8.99 -3.12 13.06
C PRO A 169 9.15 -1.85 12.23
N ILE A 170 8.12 -1.55 11.44
CA ILE A 170 8.07 -0.31 10.66
C ILE A 170 7.99 0.88 11.61
N LYS A 171 8.79 1.92 11.37
CA LYS A 171 8.78 3.15 12.16
C LYS A 171 7.37 3.74 12.22
N GLY A 172 6.90 4.07 13.41
CA GLY A 172 5.56 4.60 13.66
C GLY A 172 4.48 3.55 13.91
N ASP A 173 4.73 2.28 13.62
CA ASP A 173 3.72 1.23 13.72
C ASP A 173 3.62 0.63 15.13
N LEU A 174 2.98 1.37 16.04
CA LEU A 174 2.76 0.93 17.43
C LEU A 174 2.01 -0.40 17.51
N LYS A 175 1.08 -0.65 16.58
CA LYS A 175 0.31 -1.90 16.54
C LYS A 175 1.20 -3.13 16.32
N TYR A 176 2.34 -2.95 15.69
CA TYR A 176 3.30 -3.99 15.35
C TYR A 176 4.66 -3.80 16.01
N GLY A 177 4.72 -3.07 17.12
CA GLY A 177 5.88 -3.07 18.02
C GLY A 177 6.87 -1.93 17.83
N ALA A 178 6.56 -0.93 17.00
CA ALA A 178 7.38 0.27 16.96
C ALA A 178 7.33 0.99 18.35
N PRO A 179 8.47 1.53 18.82
CA PRO A 179 8.53 2.13 20.15
C PRO A 179 7.82 3.48 20.24
N ARG A 180 7.64 4.19 19.13
CA ARG A 180 7.05 5.53 19.06
C ARG A 180 6.18 5.68 17.81
N SER A 181 5.11 6.48 17.91
CA SER A 181 4.30 6.91 16.75
C SER A 181 5.06 7.93 15.90
N ASN A 182 4.65 8.08 14.64
CA ASN A 182 5.03 9.25 13.83
C ASN A 182 4.17 10.45 14.25
N PRO A 183 4.67 11.70 14.07
CA PRO A 183 3.93 12.91 14.43
C PRO A 183 2.59 13.05 13.71
N ASP A 184 2.48 12.57 12.47
CA ASP A 184 1.27 12.60 11.64
C ASP A 184 0.29 11.44 11.91
N GLY A 185 0.61 10.56 12.88
CA GLY A 185 -0.17 9.34 13.16
C GLY A 185 -0.06 8.26 12.08
N GLY A 186 0.72 8.48 11.03
CA GLY A 186 1.04 7.51 10.00
C GLY A 186 2.12 6.51 10.43
N ILE A 187 2.46 5.62 9.51
CA ILE A 187 3.61 4.72 9.63
C ILE A 187 4.54 4.91 8.43
N SER A 188 5.82 4.65 8.60
CA SER A 188 6.80 4.83 7.52
C SER A 188 6.76 3.68 6.52
N LEU A 189 5.58 3.48 5.90
CA LEU A 189 5.29 2.53 4.83
C LEU A 189 4.64 3.27 3.67
N LEU A 190 5.27 3.19 2.50
CA LEU A 190 4.89 3.88 1.29
C LEU A 190 4.59 2.88 0.17
N SER A 191 3.40 2.91 -0.41
CA SER A 191 3.13 2.25 -1.69
C SER A 191 3.83 3.04 -2.79
N HIS A 192 5.12 2.69 -3.06
CA HIS A 192 6.04 3.53 -3.83
C HIS A 192 5.85 3.38 -5.33
N ARG A 193 5.75 2.16 -5.85
CA ARG A 193 5.65 1.91 -7.30
C ARG A 193 4.61 0.86 -7.62
N VAL A 194 3.89 1.07 -8.72
CA VAL A 194 3.03 0.06 -9.35
C VAL A 194 3.43 -0.08 -10.81
N GLU A 195 3.48 -1.33 -11.29
CA GLU A 195 3.79 -1.66 -12.67
C GLU A 195 2.88 -2.79 -13.15
N PHE A 196 2.24 -2.59 -14.31
CA PHE A 196 1.32 -3.56 -14.89
C PHE A 196 1.06 -3.24 -16.36
N VAL A 197 0.58 -4.23 -17.11
CA VAL A 197 0.09 -4.03 -18.48
C VAL A 197 -1.32 -3.45 -18.43
N HIS A 198 -1.54 -2.31 -19.08
CA HIS A 198 -2.84 -1.64 -19.07
C HIS A 198 -3.94 -2.56 -19.65
N PRO A 199 -5.09 -2.72 -18.95
CA PRO A 199 -6.09 -3.74 -19.29
C PRO A 199 -6.78 -3.54 -20.65
N VAL A 200 -6.63 -2.36 -21.28
CA VAL A 200 -7.24 -2.01 -22.55
C VAL A 200 -6.20 -1.70 -23.62
N SER A 201 -5.32 -0.70 -23.42
CA SER A 201 -4.31 -0.29 -24.43
C SER A 201 -3.18 -1.31 -24.59
N LYS A 202 -2.96 -2.19 -23.59
CA LYS A 202 -1.86 -3.17 -23.55
C LYS A 202 -0.47 -2.56 -23.41
N GLU A 203 -0.38 -1.28 -23.16
CA GLU A 203 0.88 -0.60 -22.83
C GLU A 203 1.28 -0.89 -21.39
N THR A 204 2.58 -0.92 -21.13
CA THR A 204 3.11 -1.01 -19.76
C THR A 204 2.93 0.32 -19.04
N ILE A 205 2.19 0.29 -17.95
CA ILE A 205 2.03 1.42 -17.03
C ILE A 205 2.98 1.23 -15.87
N ARG A 206 3.83 2.22 -15.63
CA ARG A 206 4.68 2.33 -14.45
C ARG A 206 4.49 3.70 -13.83
N VAL A 207 4.07 3.72 -12.58
CA VAL A 207 3.85 4.95 -11.82
C VAL A 207 4.58 4.84 -10.49
N GLU A 208 5.29 5.91 -10.15
CA GLU A 208 5.98 6.05 -8.87
C GLU A 208 5.34 7.18 -8.05
N SER A 209 5.24 6.97 -6.74
CA SER A 209 4.75 7.99 -5.83
C SER A 209 5.85 8.98 -5.49
N PRO A 210 5.52 10.25 -5.24
CA PRO A 210 6.43 11.15 -4.55
C PRO A 210 6.71 10.61 -3.13
N LEU A 211 7.84 10.99 -2.59
CA LEU A 211 8.15 10.72 -1.18
C LEU A 211 7.26 11.58 -0.27
N PRO A 212 6.85 11.07 0.89
CA PRO A 212 6.23 11.87 1.92
C PRO A 212 7.11 13.08 2.29
N LYS A 213 6.48 14.20 2.68
CA LYS A 213 7.19 15.45 3.00
C LYS A 213 7.92 15.42 4.36
N ASP A 214 7.94 14.30 5.03
CA ASP A 214 8.69 14.07 6.27
C ASP A 214 10.20 14.14 6.01
N ASN A 215 10.95 14.79 6.92
CA ASN A 215 12.40 14.98 6.78
C ASN A 215 13.17 13.65 6.69
N LEU A 216 12.71 12.61 7.39
CA LEU A 216 13.37 11.30 7.33
C LEU A 216 13.20 10.66 5.96
N TRP A 217 12.00 10.74 5.36
CA TRP A 217 11.77 10.25 4.01
C TRP A 217 12.65 10.98 2.99
N GLN A 218 12.80 12.31 3.13
CA GLN A 218 13.66 13.10 2.25
C GLN A 218 15.15 12.78 2.44
N ALA A 219 15.57 12.46 3.64
CA ALA A 219 16.97 12.12 3.93
C ALA A 219 17.36 10.70 3.50
N ILE A 220 16.47 9.70 3.70
CA ILE A 220 16.81 8.29 3.45
C ILE A 220 16.33 7.79 2.07
N GLY A 221 15.33 8.44 1.48
CA GLY A 221 14.70 8.02 0.23
C GLY A 221 15.30 8.65 -1.04
N ASN A 222 16.16 9.64 -0.92
CA ASN A 222 16.88 10.22 -2.06
C ASN A 222 18.13 9.37 -2.36
N ILE A 223 17.96 8.31 -3.13
CA ILE A 223 18.98 7.34 -3.56
C ILE A 223 19.17 7.36 -5.08
#